data_106818c6218b884e87fb2d495b80dc70
#
_entry.id   106818c6218b884e87fb2d495b80dc70
#
_cell.length_a   1.000
_cell.length_b   1.000
_cell.length_c   1.000
_cell.angle_alpha   90.00
_cell.angle_beta   90.00
_cell.angle_gamma   90.00
#
_symmetry.space_group_name_H-M   'P 1'
#
loop_
_entity.id
_entity.type
_entity.pdbx_description
1 polymer ?
#
loop_
_entity_poly.entity_id
_entity_poly.type
_entity_poly.pdbx_seq_one_letter_code
_entity_poly.pdbx_strand_id
1 'polypeptide(L)'
;SFLANPAQYFFQQRLGVRFDTDTDQLRETESFVQDNLEKYQLAEHALALMISGDSLHVWEQELFASGQLLKGHLGESQLKAAIHKAGTIYNNLLLEGQATIYSGYVDCGTVELTGQVENGYRDTIWNYRTGQIRKRQLLKAWIEQLFVNALGHDSATRLVSTKLQSGIVKVENSFLKPVNRDEATTLLSEFVDLHQKALTYPLPFLPELSGQWFESIEKNEAEAARTKKIVTAWNQGMAGSEGKNTYYTRLFDFPR
;
A
#
# COMPACT_ATOMS: atom_id res chain seq x y z
N SER A 1 -1.82 -0.19 10.51
CA SER A 1 -0.96 -1.39 10.53
C SER A 1 0.41 -1.03 11.09
N PHE A 2 0.92 -1.82 12.03
CA PHE A 2 2.22 -1.65 12.66
C PHE A 2 3.35 -1.45 11.63
N LEU A 3 3.49 -2.35 10.67
CA LEU A 3 4.58 -2.30 9.68
C LEU A 3 4.47 -1.16 8.65
N ALA A 4 3.31 -0.54 8.52
CA ALA A 4 3.17 0.61 7.62
C ALA A 4 3.74 1.90 8.23
N ASN A 5 3.69 2.05 9.56
CA ASN A 5 4.27 3.15 10.30
C ASN A 5 4.50 2.73 11.77
N PRO A 6 5.64 2.10 12.08
CA PRO A 6 5.95 1.65 13.44
C PRO A 6 6.03 2.77 14.46
N ALA A 7 6.50 3.96 14.06
CA ALA A 7 6.57 5.12 14.93
C ALA A 7 5.17 5.58 15.37
N GLN A 8 4.26 5.75 14.42
CA GLN A 8 2.86 6.10 14.72
C GLN A 8 2.21 5.04 15.58
N TYR A 9 2.44 3.77 15.28
CA TYR A 9 1.90 2.65 16.05
C TYR A 9 2.37 2.70 17.51
N PHE A 10 3.66 2.92 17.76
CA PHE A 10 4.22 3.06 19.10
C PHE A 10 3.60 4.22 19.87
N PHE A 11 3.53 5.42 19.27
CA PHE A 11 2.90 6.57 19.92
C PHE A 11 1.43 6.32 20.27
N GLN A 12 0.67 5.76 19.35
CA GLN A 12 -0.76 5.56 19.54
C GLN A 12 -1.09 4.40 20.48
N GLN A 13 -0.40 3.26 20.34
CA GLN A 13 -0.73 2.05 21.09
C GLN A 13 -0.03 1.99 22.46
N ARG A 14 1.19 2.53 22.56
CA ARG A 14 1.95 2.46 23.80
C ARG A 14 1.85 3.72 24.64
N LEU A 15 1.91 4.89 24.02
CA LEU A 15 1.90 6.16 24.71
C LEU A 15 0.53 6.83 24.74
N GLY A 16 -0.46 6.35 23.98
CA GLY A 16 -1.78 6.95 23.87
C GLY A 16 -1.79 8.33 23.20
N VAL A 17 -0.69 8.70 22.51
CA VAL A 17 -0.50 10.03 21.92
C VAL A 17 -0.87 10.02 20.45
N ARG A 18 -1.70 10.97 20.04
CA ARG A 18 -1.97 11.28 18.63
C ARG A 18 -1.50 12.70 18.37
N PHE A 19 -0.79 12.87 17.27
CA PHE A 19 -0.42 14.20 16.77
C PHE A 19 -1.44 14.61 15.72
N ASP A 20 -1.94 15.83 15.83
CA ASP A 20 -2.74 16.44 14.79
C ASP A 20 -1.86 16.57 13.54
N THR A 21 -2.29 15.98 12.46
CA THR A 21 -1.70 16.21 11.16
C THR A 21 -2.44 17.38 10.52
N ASP A 22 -1.70 18.33 9.95
CA ASP A 22 -2.28 19.52 9.27
C ASP A 22 -3.27 19.20 8.15
N THR A 23 -3.58 17.91 7.94
CA THR A 23 -4.58 17.44 6.98
C THR A 23 -6.03 17.64 7.43
N ASP A 24 -6.27 17.99 8.70
CA ASP A 24 -7.63 18.25 9.23
C ASP A 24 -8.09 19.71 9.06
N GLN A 25 -7.29 20.57 8.45
CA GLN A 25 -7.76 21.88 8.06
C GLN A 25 -8.81 21.72 6.95
N LEU A 26 -10.06 22.04 7.28
CA LEU A 26 -11.13 22.18 6.30
C LEU A 26 -10.64 23.11 5.18
N ARG A 27 -10.64 22.63 3.95
CA ARG A 27 -10.31 23.48 2.81
C ARG A 27 -11.36 24.59 2.72
N GLU A 28 -10.95 25.82 2.97
CA GLU A 28 -11.84 27.01 2.88
C GLU A 28 -12.21 27.38 1.43
N THR A 29 -11.58 26.72 0.45
CA THR A 29 -11.83 26.98 -0.97
C THR A 29 -12.13 25.69 -1.72
N GLU A 30 -13.23 25.63 -2.44
CA GLU A 30 -13.50 24.59 -3.41
C GLU A 30 -12.42 24.61 -4.50
N SER A 31 -11.67 23.53 -4.60
CA SER A 31 -10.68 23.39 -5.66
C SER A 31 -11.40 23.08 -6.97
N PHE A 32 -11.36 23.97 -7.94
CA PHE A 32 -11.88 23.73 -9.29
C PHE A 32 -11.12 22.61 -10.04
N VAL A 33 -10.00 22.17 -9.53
CA VAL A 33 -9.21 21.06 -10.09
C VAL A 33 -8.99 20.02 -9.01
N GLN A 34 -9.46 18.80 -9.27
CA GLN A 34 -9.20 17.67 -8.39
C GLN A 34 -7.70 17.51 -8.16
N ASP A 35 -7.32 17.32 -6.90
CA ASP A 35 -5.94 17.01 -6.56
C ASP A 35 -5.57 15.56 -6.97
N ASN A 36 -4.30 15.22 -6.78
CA ASN A 36 -3.81 13.89 -7.15
C ASN A 36 -4.43 12.77 -6.30
N LEU A 37 -4.86 13.08 -5.07
CA LEU A 37 -5.51 12.11 -4.18
C LEU A 37 -6.93 11.82 -4.67
N GLU A 38 -7.70 12.86 -5.02
CA GLU A 38 -9.06 12.71 -5.55
C GLU A 38 -9.07 11.93 -6.86
N LYS A 39 -8.15 12.25 -7.79
CA LYS A 39 -7.98 11.50 -9.05
C LYS A 39 -7.64 10.04 -8.81
N TYR A 40 -6.81 9.77 -7.81
CA TYR A 40 -6.45 8.41 -7.42
C TYR A 40 -7.68 7.68 -6.86
N GLN A 41 -8.41 8.29 -5.93
CA GLN A 41 -9.61 7.69 -5.31
C GLN A 41 -10.69 7.39 -6.37
N LEU A 42 -10.89 8.28 -7.33
CA LEU A 42 -11.82 8.10 -8.43
C LEU A 42 -11.45 6.86 -9.28
N ALA A 43 -10.15 6.69 -9.60
CA ALA A 43 -9.69 5.53 -10.36
C ALA A 43 -9.77 4.22 -9.56
N GLU A 44 -9.48 4.23 -8.25
CA GLU A 44 -9.63 3.06 -7.38
C GLU A 44 -11.11 2.63 -7.28
N HIS A 45 -12.03 3.60 -7.15
CA HIS A 45 -13.46 3.29 -7.10
C HIS A 45 -13.96 2.70 -8.42
N ALA A 46 -13.56 3.29 -9.55
CA ALA A 46 -13.87 2.73 -10.87
C ALA A 46 -13.36 1.29 -11.02
N LEU A 47 -12.14 1.00 -10.52
CA LEU A 47 -11.58 -0.36 -10.54
C LEU A 47 -12.40 -1.32 -9.67
N ALA A 48 -12.81 -0.90 -8.49
CA ALA A 48 -13.64 -1.72 -7.61
C ALA A 48 -14.99 -2.08 -8.27
N LEU A 49 -15.64 -1.11 -8.91
CA LEU A 49 -16.89 -1.35 -9.65
C LEU A 49 -16.71 -2.31 -10.85
N MET A 50 -15.60 -2.19 -11.57
CA MET A 50 -15.29 -3.13 -12.66
C MET A 50 -15.10 -4.56 -12.16
N ILE A 51 -14.49 -4.73 -11.00
CA ILE A 51 -14.24 -6.06 -10.42
C ILE A 51 -15.52 -6.66 -9.83
N SER A 52 -16.36 -5.87 -9.18
CA SER A 52 -17.66 -6.33 -8.66
C SER A 52 -18.69 -6.58 -9.76
N GLY A 53 -18.48 -6.01 -10.95
CA GLY A 53 -19.45 -6.05 -12.05
C GLY A 53 -20.58 -5.04 -11.89
N ASP A 54 -20.41 -4.05 -11.01
CA ASP A 54 -21.38 -2.99 -10.81
C ASP A 54 -21.37 -1.96 -11.96
N SER A 55 -22.49 -1.21 -12.08
CA SER A 55 -22.67 -0.29 -13.20
C SER A 55 -21.87 1.01 -13.04
N LEU A 56 -20.87 1.17 -13.87
CA LEU A 56 -20.13 2.44 -14.00
C LEU A 56 -21.06 3.60 -14.38
N HIS A 57 -22.10 3.36 -15.17
CA HIS A 57 -23.03 4.39 -15.61
C HIS A 57 -23.87 4.94 -14.45
N VAL A 58 -24.34 4.09 -13.54
CA VAL A 58 -25.07 4.53 -12.34
C VAL A 58 -24.18 5.41 -11.47
N TRP A 59 -22.96 4.94 -11.22
CA TRP A 59 -21.98 5.70 -10.46
C TRP A 59 -21.62 7.03 -11.11
N GLU A 60 -21.48 7.10 -12.43
CA GLU A 60 -21.26 8.35 -13.16
C GLU A 60 -22.39 9.36 -12.91
N GLN A 61 -23.65 8.92 -12.98
CA GLN A 61 -24.81 9.76 -12.71
C GLN A 61 -24.80 10.28 -11.26
N GLU A 62 -24.45 9.44 -10.30
CA GLU A 62 -24.35 9.82 -8.86
C GLU A 62 -23.26 10.88 -8.64
N LEU A 63 -22.08 10.73 -9.25
CA LEU A 63 -20.98 11.68 -9.15
C LEU A 63 -21.38 13.08 -9.65
N PHE A 64 -22.07 13.16 -10.78
CA PHE A 64 -22.54 14.45 -11.31
C PHE A 64 -23.73 15.01 -10.54
N ALA A 65 -24.62 14.16 -10.03
CA ALA A 65 -25.76 14.58 -9.22
C ALA A 65 -25.34 15.12 -7.86
N SER A 66 -24.33 14.51 -7.23
CA SER A 66 -23.79 14.92 -5.93
C SER A 66 -22.86 16.15 -6.00
N GLY A 67 -22.46 16.56 -7.21
CA GLY A 67 -21.52 17.67 -7.38
C GLY A 67 -20.05 17.32 -7.06
N GLN A 68 -19.73 16.04 -6.87
CA GLN A 68 -18.34 15.59 -6.66
C GLN A 68 -17.47 15.77 -7.91
N LEU A 69 -18.10 15.82 -9.08
CA LEU A 69 -17.46 16.18 -10.34
C LEU A 69 -18.10 17.44 -10.91
N LEU A 70 -17.27 18.31 -11.47
CA LEU A 70 -17.75 19.49 -12.20
C LEU A 70 -18.57 19.04 -13.42
N LYS A 71 -19.70 19.72 -13.63
CA LYS A 71 -20.48 19.51 -14.86
C LYS A 71 -19.71 20.00 -16.08
N GLY A 72 -19.90 19.31 -17.21
CA GLY A 72 -19.30 19.64 -18.49
C GLY A 72 -17.96 18.97 -18.76
N HIS A 73 -17.27 19.44 -19.77
CA HIS A 73 -16.13 18.77 -20.41
C HIS A 73 -14.98 18.43 -19.43
N LEU A 74 -14.75 19.27 -18.40
CA LEU A 74 -13.65 19.05 -17.47
C LEU A 74 -13.92 17.81 -16.58
N GLY A 75 -15.08 17.73 -15.95
CA GLY A 75 -15.45 16.58 -15.13
C GLY A 75 -15.57 15.28 -15.94
N GLU A 76 -16.15 15.36 -17.15
CA GLU A 76 -16.20 14.21 -18.07
C GLU A 76 -14.79 13.71 -18.43
N SER A 77 -13.85 14.62 -18.69
CA SER A 77 -12.47 14.27 -19.03
C SER A 77 -11.77 13.60 -17.84
N GLN A 78 -11.98 14.11 -16.63
CA GLN A 78 -11.44 13.52 -15.39
C GLN A 78 -11.98 12.11 -15.16
N LEU A 79 -13.28 11.93 -15.30
CA LEU A 79 -13.92 10.62 -15.13
C LEU A 79 -13.44 9.62 -16.19
N LYS A 80 -13.38 10.02 -17.47
CA LYS A 80 -12.84 9.19 -18.56
C LYS A 80 -11.40 8.76 -18.28
N ALA A 81 -10.55 9.67 -17.79
CA ALA A 81 -9.18 9.35 -17.43
C ALA A 81 -9.09 8.35 -16.27
N ALA A 82 -9.95 8.49 -15.26
CA ALA A 82 -10.03 7.57 -14.13
C ALA A 82 -10.50 6.17 -14.57
N ILE A 83 -11.58 6.08 -15.36
CA ILE A 83 -12.10 4.84 -15.91
C ILE A 83 -11.08 4.16 -16.84
N HIS A 84 -10.39 4.92 -17.69
CA HIS A 84 -9.34 4.38 -18.54
C HIS A 84 -8.19 3.78 -17.72
N LYS A 85 -7.77 4.48 -16.68
CA LYS A 85 -6.71 3.99 -15.78
C LYS A 85 -7.12 2.73 -15.02
N ALA A 86 -8.35 2.68 -14.52
CA ALA A 86 -8.94 1.50 -13.89
C ALA A 86 -9.02 0.32 -14.87
N GLY A 87 -9.53 0.54 -16.08
CA GLY A 87 -9.62 -0.47 -17.14
C GLY A 87 -8.26 -1.03 -17.54
N THR A 88 -7.21 -0.20 -17.51
CA THR A 88 -5.84 -0.65 -17.77
C THR A 88 -5.38 -1.68 -16.73
N ILE A 89 -5.73 -1.51 -15.46
CA ILE A 89 -5.46 -2.52 -14.42
C ILE A 89 -6.37 -3.72 -14.61
N TYR A 90 -7.69 -3.49 -14.70
CA TYR A 90 -8.69 -4.55 -14.81
C TYR A 90 -8.38 -5.57 -15.94
N ASN A 91 -7.98 -5.07 -17.09
CA ASN A 91 -7.61 -5.92 -18.24
C ASN A 91 -6.32 -6.75 -18.01
N ASN A 92 -5.55 -6.46 -16.98
CA ASN A 92 -4.37 -7.22 -16.57
C ASN A 92 -4.64 -8.16 -15.38
N LEU A 93 -5.87 -8.16 -14.85
CA LEU A 93 -6.29 -9.09 -13.81
C LEU A 93 -6.90 -10.33 -14.45
N LEU A 94 -6.38 -11.50 -14.09
CA LEU A 94 -6.91 -12.79 -14.48
C LEU A 94 -7.70 -13.38 -13.31
N LEU A 95 -8.80 -12.71 -12.95
CA LEU A 95 -9.68 -13.11 -11.84
C LEU A 95 -10.66 -14.17 -12.33
N GLU A 96 -10.23 -15.43 -12.34
CA GLU A 96 -11.04 -16.54 -12.78
C GLU A 96 -11.69 -17.29 -11.61
N GLY A 97 -13.00 -17.49 -11.68
CA GLY A 97 -13.78 -18.15 -10.65
C GLY A 97 -14.27 -17.21 -9.56
N GLN A 98 -14.69 -17.80 -8.44
CA GLN A 98 -15.11 -17.03 -7.26
C GLN A 98 -13.90 -16.63 -6.41
N ALA A 99 -13.97 -15.44 -5.81
CA ALA A 99 -12.99 -15.00 -4.84
C ALA A 99 -12.96 -15.95 -3.63
N THR A 100 -11.79 -16.38 -3.25
CA THR A 100 -11.54 -17.19 -2.06
C THR A 100 -11.08 -16.30 -0.93
N ILE A 101 -11.66 -16.53 0.24
CA ILE A 101 -11.24 -15.89 1.48
C ILE A 101 -10.46 -16.91 2.29
N TYR A 102 -9.19 -16.65 2.56
CA TYR A 102 -8.35 -17.44 3.44
C TYR A 102 -8.49 -16.89 4.85
N SER A 103 -8.97 -17.68 5.78
CA SER A 103 -9.12 -17.30 7.18
C SER A 103 -8.68 -18.42 8.11
N GLY A 104 -8.09 -18.06 9.23
CA GLY A 104 -7.63 -19.05 10.20
C GLY A 104 -6.68 -18.46 11.23
N TYR A 105 -5.91 -19.34 11.84
CA TYR A 105 -4.88 -18.96 12.80
C TYR A 105 -3.57 -19.70 12.51
N VAL A 106 -2.47 -19.07 12.88
CA VAL A 106 -1.11 -19.62 12.80
C VAL A 106 -0.52 -19.55 14.19
N ASP A 107 -0.06 -20.69 14.70
CA ASP A 107 0.68 -20.75 15.96
C ASP A 107 2.11 -20.21 15.73
N CYS A 108 2.42 -19.09 16.37
CA CYS A 108 3.74 -18.44 16.35
C CYS A 108 4.49 -18.67 17.69
N GLY A 109 4.18 -19.74 18.40
CA GLY A 109 4.83 -20.15 19.65
C GLY A 109 4.24 -19.47 20.89
N THR A 110 4.55 -18.20 21.12
CA THR A 110 4.04 -17.46 22.30
C THR A 110 2.67 -16.82 22.07
N VAL A 111 2.26 -16.68 20.82
CA VAL A 111 0.99 -16.07 20.42
C VAL A 111 0.40 -16.79 19.22
N GLU A 112 -0.90 -16.73 19.12
CA GLU A 112 -1.67 -17.21 17.99
C GLU A 112 -2.01 -16.00 17.09
N LEU A 113 -1.53 -16.05 15.84
CA LEU A 113 -1.80 -15.02 14.85
C LEU A 113 -3.07 -15.37 14.09
N THR A 114 -4.13 -14.60 14.30
CA THR A 114 -5.39 -14.75 13.56
C THR A 114 -5.49 -13.72 12.44
N GLY A 115 -6.09 -14.11 11.33
CA GLY A 115 -6.24 -13.22 10.20
C GLY A 115 -7.20 -13.71 9.13
N GLN A 116 -7.40 -12.81 8.17
CA GLN A 116 -8.19 -13.07 6.97
C GLN A 116 -7.52 -12.37 5.79
N VAL A 117 -7.37 -13.10 4.68
CA VAL A 117 -6.84 -12.58 3.41
C VAL A 117 -7.91 -12.81 2.35
N GLU A 118 -8.32 -11.71 1.75
CA GLU A 118 -9.28 -11.67 0.66
C GLU A 118 -8.55 -11.66 -0.70
N ASN A 119 -9.32 -11.67 -1.79
CA ASN A 119 -8.79 -11.63 -3.17
C ASN A 119 -7.93 -12.84 -3.57
N GLY A 120 -8.17 -14.01 -2.97
CA GLY A 120 -7.68 -15.26 -3.49
C GLY A 120 -8.51 -15.69 -4.70
N TYR A 121 -7.85 -16.04 -5.80
CA TYR A 121 -8.48 -16.65 -6.98
C TYR A 121 -7.63 -17.85 -7.38
N ARG A 122 -8.19 -19.05 -7.28
CA ARG A 122 -7.44 -20.31 -7.37
C ARG A 122 -6.27 -20.28 -6.37
N ASP A 123 -5.04 -20.54 -6.82
CA ASP A 123 -3.83 -20.56 -5.99
C ASP A 123 -3.04 -19.23 -6.03
N THR A 124 -3.75 -18.11 -6.26
CA THR A 124 -3.12 -16.79 -6.41
C THR A 124 -3.86 -15.75 -5.58
N ILE A 125 -3.12 -15.02 -4.76
CA ILE A 125 -3.59 -13.83 -4.06
C ILE A 125 -3.32 -12.62 -4.96
N TRP A 126 -4.35 -11.84 -5.25
CA TRP A 126 -4.23 -10.68 -6.11
C TRP A 126 -4.20 -9.39 -5.32
N ASN A 127 -3.12 -8.64 -5.47
CA ASN A 127 -2.96 -7.29 -4.96
C ASN A 127 -2.89 -6.33 -6.15
N TYR A 128 -3.84 -5.42 -6.26
CA TYR A 128 -3.93 -4.52 -7.39
C TYR A 128 -4.28 -3.10 -6.95
N ARG A 129 -3.82 -2.13 -7.74
CA ARG A 129 -4.14 -0.71 -7.53
C ARG A 129 -3.85 0.11 -8.77
N THR A 130 -4.57 1.21 -8.93
CA THR A 130 -4.39 2.14 -10.04
C THR A 130 -3.16 3.05 -9.90
N GLY A 131 -2.55 3.11 -8.72
CA GLY A 131 -1.31 3.83 -8.45
C GLY A 131 -0.10 2.91 -8.34
N GLN A 132 1.07 3.49 -8.11
CA GLN A 132 2.30 2.73 -7.87
C GLN A 132 2.23 1.97 -6.54
N ILE A 133 2.69 0.72 -6.52
CA ILE A 133 2.90 -0.04 -5.29
C ILE A 133 4.16 0.49 -4.60
N ARG A 134 4.00 0.93 -3.37
CA ARG A 134 5.09 1.37 -2.50
C ARG A 134 5.59 0.20 -1.65
N LYS A 135 6.75 0.34 -1.03
CA LYS A 135 7.37 -0.72 -0.22
C LYS A 135 6.48 -1.22 0.92
N ARG A 136 5.74 -0.33 1.57
CA ARG A 136 4.77 -0.70 2.61
C ARG A 136 3.63 -1.59 2.10
N GLN A 137 3.18 -1.42 0.85
CA GLN A 137 2.15 -2.28 0.27
C GLN A 137 2.75 -3.63 -0.16
N LEU A 138 3.97 -3.64 -0.69
CA LEU A 138 4.68 -4.87 -1.00
C LEU A 138 4.89 -5.71 0.26
N LEU A 139 5.33 -5.08 1.36
CA LEU A 139 5.49 -5.74 2.66
C LEU A 139 4.16 -6.31 3.18
N LYS A 140 3.06 -5.55 3.07
CA LYS A 140 1.73 -6.04 3.43
C LYS A 140 1.37 -7.28 2.61
N ALA A 141 1.50 -7.21 1.29
CA ALA A 141 1.18 -8.32 0.40
C ALA A 141 2.02 -9.57 0.70
N TRP A 142 3.30 -9.38 1.06
CA TRP A 142 4.16 -10.49 1.44
C TRP A 142 3.72 -11.15 2.75
N ILE A 143 3.35 -10.37 3.78
CA ILE A 143 2.85 -10.92 5.05
C ILE A 143 1.52 -11.65 4.85
N GLU A 144 0.63 -11.12 4.02
CA GLU A 144 -0.62 -11.80 3.66
C GLU A 144 -0.34 -13.14 2.97
N GLN A 145 0.63 -13.20 2.07
CA GLN A 145 1.07 -14.45 1.45
C GLN A 145 1.64 -15.42 2.48
N LEU A 146 2.55 -14.97 3.35
CA LEU A 146 3.12 -15.82 4.41
C LEU A 146 2.01 -16.41 5.29
N PHE A 147 1.01 -15.61 5.64
CA PHE A 147 -0.12 -16.09 6.43
C PHE A 147 -0.89 -17.20 5.70
N VAL A 148 -1.21 -17.01 4.42
CA VAL A 148 -1.91 -18.00 3.61
C VAL A 148 -1.07 -19.29 3.43
N ASN A 149 0.24 -19.14 3.19
CA ASN A 149 1.13 -20.29 3.07
C ASN A 149 1.30 -21.05 4.42
N ALA A 150 1.35 -20.33 5.54
CA ALA A 150 1.39 -20.94 6.88
C ALA A 150 0.10 -21.69 7.23
N LEU A 151 -1.06 -21.29 6.69
CA LEU A 151 -2.30 -22.05 6.77
C LEU A 151 -2.26 -23.35 5.95
N GLY A 152 -1.25 -23.55 5.11
CA GLY A 152 -1.04 -24.75 4.29
C GLY A 152 -1.51 -24.61 2.84
N HIS A 153 -1.83 -23.40 2.37
CA HIS A 153 -2.15 -23.14 0.97
C HIS A 153 -0.88 -22.75 0.22
N ASP A 154 -0.55 -23.47 -0.84
CA ASP A 154 0.59 -23.16 -1.73
C ASP A 154 0.21 -22.03 -2.71
N SER A 155 -0.02 -20.84 -2.17
CA SER A 155 -0.51 -19.69 -2.93
C SER A 155 0.63 -18.71 -3.22
N ALA A 156 0.68 -18.25 -4.47
CA ALA A 156 1.53 -17.15 -4.91
C ALA A 156 0.82 -15.81 -4.76
N THR A 157 1.56 -14.70 -4.79
CA THR A 157 0.94 -13.37 -4.85
C THR A 157 1.30 -12.68 -6.16
N ARG A 158 0.31 -12.14 -6.85
CA ARG A 158 0.48 -11.23 -7.97
C ARG A 158 0.12 -9.81 -7.57
N LEU A 159 1.00 -8.88 -7.94
CA LEU A 159 0.80 -7.46 -7.69
C LEU A 159 0.71 -6.76 -9.05
N VAL A 160 -0.41 -6.09 -9.29
CA VAL A 160 -0.68 -5.33 -10.53
C VAL A 160 -0.85 -3.87 -10.19
N SER A 161 -0.07 -3.02 -10.81
CA SER A 161 -0.07 -1.57 -10.53
C SER A 161 0.25 -0.75 -11.75
N THR A 162 0.13 0.57 -11.64
CA THR A 162 0.62 1.47 -12.68
C THR A 162 1.82 2.25 -12.18
N LYS A 163 2.75 2.51 -13.10
CA LYS A 163 3.86 3.43 -12.91
C LYS A 163 3.87 4.47 -14.00
N LEU A 164 4.11 5.73 -13.63
CA LEU A 164 4.34 6.79 -14.59
C LEU A 164 5.81 6.75 -15.01
N GLN A 165 6.06 6.50 -16.29
CA GLN A 165 7.40 6.50 -16.87
C GLN A 165 7.41 7.41 -18.10
N SER A 166 8.20 8.49 -18.06
CA SER A 166 8.29 9.47 -19.15
C SER A 166 6.93 10.02 -19.61
N GLY A 167 6.02 10.29 -18.65
CA GLY A 167 4.67 10.79 -18.93
C GLY A 167 3.66 9.72 -19.38
N ILE A 168 4.09 8.46 -19.55
CA ILE A 168 3.22 7.35 -19.99
C ILE A 168 2.91 6.46 -18.78
N VAL A 169 1.64 6.13 -18.61
CA VAL A 169 1.20 5.15 -17.61
C VAL A 169 1.48 3.74 -18.14
N LYS A 170 2.36 3.02 -17.45
CA LYS A 170 2.67 1.61 -17.74
C LYS A 170 2.15 0.72 -16.64
N VAL A 171 1.71 -0.47 -16.98
CA VAL A 171 1.38 -1.52 -16.02
C VAL A 171 2.66 -2.19 -15.54
N GLU A 172 2.80 -2.29 -14.22
CA GLU A 172 3.83 -3.11 -13.57
C GLU A 172 3.17 -4.35 -12.97
N ASN A 173 3.73 -5.50 -13.30
CA ASN A 173 3.36 -6.79 -12.74
C ASN A 173 4.53 -7.32 -11.94
N SER A 174 4.28 -7.65 -10.67
CA SER A 174 5.25 -8.31 -9.81
C SER A 174 4.66 -9.61 -9.28
N PHE A 175 5.53 -10.54 -8.97
CA PHE A 175 5.16 -11.88 -8.53
C PHE A 175 5.99 -12.28 -7.32
N LEU A 176 5.31 -12.71 -6.26
CA LEU A 176 5.92 -13.34 -5.09
C LEU A 176 5.66 -14.84 -5.17
N LYS A 177 6.74 -15.62 -5.16
CA LYS A 177 6.66 -17.09 -5.20
C LYS A 177 6.11 -17.62 -3.89
N PRO A 178 5.40 -18.77 -3.90
CA PRO A 178 5.00 -19.44 -2.68
C PRO A 178 6.20 -19.75 -1.80
N VAL A 179 5.96 -19.75 -0.49
CA VAL A 179 6.91 -20.15 0.55
C VAL A 179 6.35 -21.40 1.22
N ASN A 180 7.19 -22.36 1.55
CA ASN A 180 6.71 -23.55 2.24
C ASN A 180 6.15 -23.20 3.63
N ARG A 181 5.27 -24.07 4.16
CA ARG A 181 4.52 -23.81 5.39
C ARG A 181 5.42 -23.51 6.59
N ASP A 182 6.48 -24.28 6.78
CA ASP A 182 7.35 -24.17 7.95
C ASP A 182 8.17 -22.88 7.90
N GLU A 183 8.70 -22.54 6.74
CA GLU A 183 9.41 -21.29 6.51
C GLU A 183 8.47 -20.08 6.67
N ALA A 184 7.25 -20.15 6.12
CA ALA A 184 6.24 -19.11 6.28
C ALA A 184 5.88 -18.88 7.76
N THR A 185 5.70 -19.95 8.53
CA THR A 185 5.43 -19.89 9.98
C THR A 185 6.61 -19.28 10.74
N THR A 186 7.83 -19.66 10.39
CA THR A 186 9.06 -19.09 11.00
C THR A 186 9.15 -17.58 10.75
N LEU A 187 8.98 -17.15 9.52
CA LEU A 187 9.01 -15.74 9.16
C LEU A 187 7.91 -14.93 9.84
N LEU A 188 6.69 -15.49 9.96
CA LEU A 188 5.61 -14.84 10.70
C LEU A 188 5.93 -14.70 12.19
N SER A 189 6.56 -15.71 12.79
CA SER A 189 7.01 -15.65 14.18
C SER A 189 8.04 -14.55 14.42
N GLU A 190 8.97 -14.36 13.47
CA GLU A 190 9.91 -13.23 13.51
C GLU A 190 9.19 -11.87 13.44
N PHE A 191 8.13 -11.74 12.63
CA PHE A 191 7.31 -10.52 12.59
C PHE A 191 6.53 -10.29 13.88
N VAL A 192 6.06 -11.35 14.53
CA VAL A 192 5.42 -11.26 15.85
C VAL A 192 6.40 -10.77 16.89
N ASP A 193 7.63 -11.31 16.93
CA ASP A 193 8.68 -10.87 17.84
C ASP A 193 9.05 -9.40 17.60
N LEU A 194 9.15 -9.00 16.33
CA LEU A 194 9.39 -7.62 15.96
C LEU A 194 8.26 -6.69 16.43
N HIS A 195 7.02 -7.13 16.31
CA HIS A 195 5.86 -6.39 16.81
C HIS A 195 5.90 -6.24 18.34
N GLN A 196 6.23 -7.30 19.09
CA GLN A 196 6.37 -7.24 20.54
C GLN A 196 7.47 -6.27 20.98
N LYS A 197 8.62 -6.29 20.29
CA LYS A 197 9.69 -5.31 20.49
C LYS A 197 9.22 -3.87 20.22
N ALA A 198 8.43 -3.67 19.16
CA ALA A 198 7.90 -2.36 18.82
C ALA A 198 6.92 -1.78 19.84
N LEU A 199 6.29 -2.61 20.66
CA LEU A 199 5.48 -2.18 21.79
C LEU A 199 6.33 -1.78 23.00
N THR A 200 7.61 -2.13 23.03
CA THR A 200 8.54 -1.82 24.12
C THR A 200 9.35 -0.55 23.83
N TYR A 201 9.82 -0.40 22.60
CA TYR A 201 10.58 0.77 22.14
C TYR A 201 10.29 1.06 20.66
N PRO A 202 10.44 2.33 20.22
CA PRO A 202 10.21 2.68 18.82
C PRO A 202 11.27 2.04 17.92
N LEU A 203 10.81 1.21 16.97
CA LEU A 203 11.72 0.57 16.02
C LEU A 203 12.22 1.59 14.97
N PRO A 204 13.51 1.60 14.66
CA PRO A 204 14.09 2.42 13.59
C PRO A 204 13.82 1.79 12.21
N PHE A 205 12.56 1.49 11.93
CA PHE A 205 12.12 0.88 10.68
C PHE A 205 11.26 1.87 9.90
N LEU A 206 11.74 2.23 8.73
CA LEU A 206 11.10 3.14 7.78
C LEU A 206 10.85 2.35 6.49
N PRO A 207 9.64 1.85 6.25
CA PRO A 207 9.37 0.91 5.15
C PRO A 207 9.86 1.36 3.78
N GLU A 208 9.64 2.63 3.42
CA GLU A 208 10.04 3.15 2.10
C GLU A 208 11.56 3.35 2.00
N LEU A 209 12.18 3.97 3.01
CA LEU A 209 13.63 4.23 3.01
C LEU A 209 14.42 2.94 3.20
N SER A 210 13.98 2.04 4.08
CA SER A 210 14.60 0.72 4.26
C SER A 210 14.54 -0.09 2.97
N GLY A 211 13.40 -0.07 2.26
CA GLY A 211 13.27 -0.72 0.97
C GLY A 211 14.18 -0.14 -0.11
N GLN A 212 14.33 1.19 -0.16
CA GLN A 212 15.28 1.84 -1.08
C GLN A 212 16.74 1.50 -0.75
N TRP A 213 17.07 1.41 0.53
CA TRP A 213 18.40 0.97 0.98
C TRP A 213 18.71 -0.44 0.50
N PHE A 214 17.78 -1.38 0.68
CA PHE A 214 17.90 -2.77 0.23
C PHE A 214 18.10 -2.87 -1.28
N GLU A 215 17.28 -2.17 -2.08
CA GLU A 215 17.44 -2.14 -3.54
C GLU A 215 18.81 -1.59 -3.99
N SER A 216 19.35 -0.65 -3.23
CA SER A 216 20.69 -0.10 -3.50
C SER A 216 21.80 -1.12 -3.18
N ILE A 217 21.59 -2.00 -2.19
CA ILE A 217 22.47 -3.14 -1.91
C ILE A 217 22.45 -4.14 -3.07
N GLU A 218 21.25 -4.52 -3.51
CA GLU A 218 21.09 -5.46 -4.64
C GLU A 218 21.72 -4.94 -5.94
N LYS A 219 21.72 -3.62 -6.14
CA LYS A 219 22.38 -2.95 -7.28
C LYS A 219 23.88 -2.75 -7.10
N ASN A 220 24.47 -3.25 -5.99
CA ASN A 220 25.89 -3.06 -5.65
C ASN A 220 26.33 -1.58 -5.62
N GLU A 221 25.42 -0.66 -5.27
CA GLU A 221 25.78 0.76 -5.09
C GLU A 221 26.76 0.92 -3.92
N ALA A 222 27.74 1.81 -4.03
CA ALA A 222 28.69 2.09 -2.94
C ALA A 222 27.95 2.65 -1.70
N GLU A 223 28.41 2.31 -0.51
CA GLU A 223 27.77 2.71 0.77
C GLU A 223 27.56 4.22 0.88
N ALA A 224 28.54 5.01 0.49
CA ALA A 224 28.43 6.47 0.49
C ALA A 224 27.32 6.98 -0.44
N ALA A 225 27.14 6.36 -1.60
CA ALA A 225 26.07 6.69 -2.53
C ALA A 225 24.70 6.30 -1.96
N ARG A 226 24.58 5.12 -1.35
CA ARG A 226 23.36 4.67 -0.66
C ARG A 226 22.97 5.63 0.45
N THR A 227 23.91 5.98 1.33
CA THR A 227 23.69 6.91 2.43
C THR A 227 23.21 8.27 1.92
N LYS A 228 23.90 8.83 0.93
CA LYS A 228 23.50 10.11 0.30
C LYS A 228 22.08 10.06 -0.25
N LYS A 229 21.71 8.96 -0.92
CA LYS A 229 20.37 8.75 -1.50
C LYS A 229 19.29 8.75 -0.42
N ILE A 230 19.50 8.03 0.68
CA ILE A 230 18.54 7.95 1.80
C ILE A 230 18.42 9.29 2.52
N VAL A 231 19.53 9.96 2.81
CA VAL A 231 19.52 11.31 3.43
C VAL A 231 18.79 12.32 2.53
N THR A 232 19.02 12.26 1.22
CA THR A 232 18.31 13.12 0.27
C THR A 232 16.81 12.81 0.27
N ALA A 233 16.43 11.53 0.22
CA ALA A 233 15.02 11.12 0.24
C ALA A 233 14.31 11.50 1.55
N TRP A 234 15.01 11.45 2.69
CA TRP A 234 14.50 11.93 3.97
C TRP A 234 14.27 13.44 3.97
N ASN A 235 15.28 14.23 3.58
CA ASN A 235 15.25 15.69 3.67
C ASN A 235 14.35 16.34 2.62
N GLN A 236 14.33 15.81 1.39
CA GLN A 236 13.65 16.38 0.23
C GLN A 236 12.36 15.65 -0.15
N GLY A 237 11.91 14.70 0.66
CA GLY A 237 10.67 13.96 0.42
C GLY A 237 9.46 14.88 0.32
N MET A 238 8.51 14.52 -0.54
CA MET A 238 7.22 15.21 -0.68
C MET A 238 6.35 15.03 0.56
N ALA A 239 5.26 15.78 0.64
CA ALA A 239 4.23 15.56 1.66
C ALA A 239 3.80 14.08 1.67
N GLY A 240 3.71 13.50 2.87
CA GLY A 240 3.43 12.08 3.05
C GLY A 240 4.63 11.13 2.94
N SER A 241 5.85 11.63 2.69
CA SER A 241 7.08 10.85 2.84
C SER A 241 7.43 10.62 4.31
N GLU A 242 8.30 9.62 4.59
CA GLU A 242 8.71 9.30 5.97
C GLU A 242 9.43 10.46 6.64
N GLY A 243 10.27 11.20 5.91
CA GLY A 243 10.98 12.38 6.43
C GLY A 243 10.10 13.61 6.70
N LYS A 244 8.83 13.59 6.27
CA LYS A 244 7.81 14.62 6.60
C LYS A 244 6.76 14.10 7.58
N ASN A 245 6.86 12.85 8.01
CA ASN A 245 5.91 12.27 8.95
C ASN A 245 6.24 12.70 10.37
N THR A 246 5.27 13.34 11.04
CA THR A 246 5.42 13.91 12.38
C THR A 246 5.88 12.89 13.42
N TYR A 247 5.46 11.64 13.31
CA TYR A 247 5.84 10.58 14.25
C TYR A 247 7.31 10.18 14.08
N TYR A 248 7.79 10.04 12.84
CA TYR A 248 9.19 9.70 12.58
C TYR A 248 10.13 10.84 12.93
N THR A 249 9.81 12.08 12.58
CA THR A 249 10.67 13.25 12.85
C THR A 249 10.80 13.58 14.32
N ARG A 250 9.90 13.09 15.17
CA ARG A 250 10.00 13.22 16.64
C ARG A 250 10.84 12.13 17.29
N LEU A 251 11.04 11.01 16.63
CA LEU A 251 11.81 9.88 17.15
C LEU A 251 13.22 9.82 16.61
N PHE A 252 13.42 10.26 15.38
CA PHE A 252 14.68 10.08 14.68
C PHE A 252 15.21 11.41 14.17
N ASP A 253 16.43 11.73 14.58
CA ASP A 253 17.18 12.88 14.08
C ASP A 253 18.15 12.37 12.99
N PHE A 254 17.77 12.58 11.75
CA PHE A 254 18.63 12.24 10.61
C PHE A 254 19.57 13.40 10.29
N PRO A 255 20.81 13.12 9.89
CA PRO A 255 21.76 14.15 9.48
C PRO A 255 21.17 15.02 8.36
N ARG A 256 21.27 16.32 8.53
CA ARG A 256 20.85 17.30 7.51
C ARG A 256 21.86 17.39 6.38
#